data_7be4a9bd39f156bf3e3f989ed9fb9859
#
_entry.id   7be4a9bd39f156bf3e3f989ed9fb9859
#
_cell.length_a   1.000
_cell.length_b   1.000
_cell.length_c   1.000
_cell.angle_alpha   90.00
_cell.angle_beta   90.00
_cell.angle_gamma   90.00
#
_symmetry.space_group_name_H-M   'P 1'
#
loop_
_entity.id
_entity.type
_entity.pdbx_description
1 polymer ?
#
loop_
_entity_poly.entity_id
_entity_poly.type
_entity_poly.pdbx_seq_one_letter_code
_entity_poly.pdbx_strand_id
1 'polypeptide(L)'
;MQNKIARLETFLVAPRWLFLKVETEDGIVGWGEPIVEGKAETVRACVHEMSDFLVGKSANRIEDLFQTLHRGGFYRGGAILLSAIAGIEQALWDIKGKSLGVP
;
A
#
# COMPACT_ATOMS: atom_id res chain seq x y z
N MET A 1 13.29 -1.86 -15.19
CA MET A 1 13.15 -0.85 -14.10
C MET A 1 12.83 -1.56 -12.80
N GLN A 2 13.47 -1.13 -11.74
CA GLN A 2 13.25 -1.75 -10.43
C GLN A 2 12.02 -1.21 -9.70
N ASN A 3 11.54 -0.04 -10.09
CA ASN A 3 10.36 0.60 -9.47
C ASN A 3 10.45 0.59 -7.94
N LYS A 4 11.58 1.03 -7.39
CA LYS A 4 11.74 1.08 -5.93
C LYS A 4 10.75 2.07 -5.34
N ILE A 5 10.12 1.66 -4.27
CA ILE A 5 9.16 2.50 -3.57
C ILE A 5 9.90 3.63 -2.87
N ALA A 6 9.53 4.87 -3.18
CA ALA A 6 10.13 6.06 -2.59
C ALA A 6 9.37 6.50 -1.34
N ARG A 7 8.04 6.51 -1.41
CA ARG A 7 7.23 6.95 -0.27
C ARG A 7 5.78 6.51 -0.42
N LEU A 8 5.11 6.49 0.72
CA LEU A 8 3.68 6.27 0.81
C LEU A 8 3.05 7.51 1.45
N GLU A 9 1.94 7.97 0.89
CA GLU A 9 1.17 9.08 1.44
C GLU A 9 -0.29 8.65 1.55
N THR A 10 -0.97 9.13 2.59
CA THR A 10 -2.38 8.82 2.79
C THR A 10 -3.19 10.10 2.81
N PHE A 11 -4.43 10.01 2.32
CA PHE A 11 -5.34 11.15 2.24
C PHE A 11 -6.69 10.74 2.83
N LEU A 12 -7.07 11.42 3.91
CA LEU A 12 -8.40 11.24 4.50
C LEU A 12 -9.34 12.22 3.81
N VAL A 13 -10.40 11.68 3.23
CA VAL A 13 -11.42 12.48 2.53
C VAL A 13 -12.77 12.22 3.19
N ALA A 14 -13.37 13.29 3.71
CA ALA A 14 -14.65 13.18 4.38
C ALA A 14 -15.72 12.60 3.43
N PRO A 15 -16.66 11.82 3.95
CA PRO A 15 -16.87 11.55 5.38
C PRO A 15 -16.07 10.36 5.91
N ARG A 16 -15.57 9.45 5.05
CA ARG A 16 -14.97 8.21 5.55
C ARG A 16 -13.99 7.54 4.58
N TRP A 17 -13.47 8.29 3.62
CA TRP A 17 -12.58 7.73 2.60
C TRP A 17 -11.13 7.85 3.04
N LEU A 18 -10.36 6.81 2.75
CA LEU A 18 -8.90 6.84 2.90
C LEU A 18 -8.30 6.39 1.59
N PHE A 19 -7.45 7.23 1.01
CA PHE A 19 -6.73 6.91 -0.21
C PHE A 19 -5.25 6.78 0.11
N LEU A 20 -4.60 5.83 -0.52
CA LEU A 20 -3.18 5.59 -0.41
C LEU A 20 -2.51 5.90 -1.74
N LYS A 21 -1.48 6.70 -1.69
CA LYS A 21 -0.62 7.00 -2.85
C LYS A 21 0.74 6.38 -2.58
N VAL A 22 1.19 5.51 -3.49
CA VAL A 22 2.55 4.95 -3.44
C VAL A 22 3.30 5.50 -4.64
N GLU A 23 4.45 6.09 -4.39
CA GLU A 23 5.28 6.68 -5.44
C GLU A 23 6.61 5.95 -5.49
N THR A 24 7.06 5.60 -6.71
CA THR A 24 8.36 5.00 -6.92
C THR A 24 9.42 6.07 -7.13
N GLU A 25 10.70 5.68 -7.01
CA GLU A 25 11.82 6.58 -7.28
C GLU A 25 11.85 7.04 -8.74
N ASP A 26 11.23 6.26 -9.63
CA ASP A 26 11.12 6.59 -11.05
C ASP A 26 9.95 7.53 -11.35
N GLY A 27 9.18 7.92 -10.35
CA GLY A 27 8.07 8.85 -10.50
C GLY A 27 6.74 8.22 -10.88
N ILE A 28 6.62 6.89 -10.85
CA ILE A 28 5.34 6.22 -11.11
C ILE A 28 4.51 6.25 -9.84
N VAL A 29 3.24 6.61 -9.97
CA VAL A 29 2.32 6.72 -8.86
C VAL A 29 1.23 5.67 -8.99
N GLY A 30 1.00 4.93 -7.91
CA GLY A 30 -0.11 3.99 -7.82
C GLY A 30 -1.03 4.37 -6.66
N TRP A 31 -2.31 4.06 -6.82
CA TRP A 31 -3.33 4.40 -5.84
C TRP A 31 -4.01 3.13 -5.31
N GLY A 32 -4.30 3.15 -4.04
CA GLY A 32 -5.07 2.11 -3.38
C GLY A 32 -6.07 2.74 -2.42
N GLU A 33 -6.97 1.91 -1.92
CA GLU A 33 -8.04 2.36 -1.03
C GLU A 33 -8.15 1.41 0.16
N PRO A 34 -7.29 1.58 1.18
CA PRO A 34 -7.35 0.75 2.38
C PRO A 34 -8.48 1.22 3.28
N ILE A 35 -9.62 0.54 3.21
CA ILE A 35 -10.81 0.99 3.93
C ILE A 35 -11.33 -0.05 4.91
N VAL A 36 -11.58 0.42 6.14
CA VAL A 36 -12.53 -0.18 7.07
C VAL A 36 -13.41 0.98 7.54
N GLU A 37 -14.69 0.94 7.24
CA GLU A 37 -15.61 2.02 7.59
C GLU A 37 -15.57 2.31 9.10
N GLY A 38 -15.49 3.57 9.45
CA GLY A 38 -15.37 3.99 10.83
C GLY A 38 -14.00 3.82 11.47
N LYS A 39 -13.01 3.30 10.72
CA LYS A 39 -11.67 3.02 11.24
C LYS A 39 -10.57 3.59 10.35
N ALA A 40 -10.87 4.63 9.58
CA ALA A 40 -9.91 5.18 8.61
C ALA A 40 -8.60 5.62 9.27
N GLU A 41 -8.66 6.28 10.43
CA GLU A 41 -7.45 6.69 11.14
C GLU A 41 -6.61 5.49 11.59
N THR A 42 -7.27 4.44 12.05
CA THR A 42 -6.57 3.23 12.49
C THR A 42 -5.88 2.54 11.32
N VAL A 43 -6.59 2.43 10.19
CA VAL A 43 -6.01 1.84 8.97
C VAL A 43 -4.86 2.69 8.45
N ARG A 44 -5.01 4.02 8.49
CA ARG A 44 -3.95 4.93 8.08
C ARG A 44 -2.68 4.70 8.90
N ALA A 45 -2.83 4.62 10.21
CA ALA A 45 -1.69 4.35 11.09
C ALA A 45 -1.03 3.01 10.76
N CYS A 46 -1.83 1.98 10.48
CA CYS A 46 -1.32 0.67 10.10
C CYS A 46 -0.51 0.75 8.79
N VAL A 47 -1.02 1.47 7.78
CA VAL A 47 -0.30 1.67 6.52
C VAL A 47 1.05 2.34 6.76
N HIS A 48 1.06 3.39 7.58
CA HIS A 48 2.31 4.11 7.86
C HIS A 48 3.30 3.29 8.66
N GLU A 49 2.83 2.40 9.52
CA GLU A 49 3.72 1.47 10.22
C GLU A 49 4.41 0.50 9.25
N MET A 50 3.73 0.14 8.16
CA MET A 50 4.30 -0.73 7.14
C MET A 50 5.25 0.01 6.20
N SER A 51 5.16 1.34 6.16
CA SER A 51 5.93 2.17 5.24
C SER A 51 7.44 1.97 5.39
N ASP A 52 7.94 1.87 6.61
CA ASP A 52 9.36 1.70 6.86
C ASP A 52 9.90 0.42 6.25
N PHE A 53 9.09 -0.62 6.21
CA PHE A 53 9.47 -1.86 5.56
C PHE A 53 9.44 -1.72 4.04
N LEU A 54 8.47 -1.01 3.50
CA LEU A 54 8.21 -0.95 2.06
C LEU A 54 9.14 -0.02 1.31
N VAL A 55 9.50 1.12 1.90
CA VAL A 55 10.36 2.10 1.24
C VAL A 55 11.70 1.46 0.90
N GLY A 56 12.14 1.64 -0.34
CA GLY A 56 13.37 1.05 -0.86
C GLY A 56 13.21 -0.32 -1.48
N LYS A 57 12.06 -0.98 -1.28
CA LYS A 57 11.79 -2.28 -1.91
C LYS A 57 11.25 -2.07 -3.32
N SER A 58 11.44 -3.06 -4.18
CA SER A 58 10.88 -3.03 -5.53
C SER A 58 9.38 -3.24 -5.51
N ALA A 59 8.63 -2.32 -6.11
CA ALA A 59 7.18 -2.45 -6.24
C ALA A 59 6.78 -3.59 -7.18
N ASN A 60 7.72 -4.13 -7.95
CA ASN A 60 7.46 -5.25 -8.85
C ASN A 60 7.25 -6.58 -8.13
N ARG A 61 7.69 -6.69 -6.88
CA ARG A 61 7.65 -7.94 -6.11
C ARG A 61 6.38 -8.01 -5.27
N ILE A 62 5.23 -7.90 -5.93
CA ILE A 62 3.95 -7.72 -5.27
C ILE A 62 3.61 -8.89 -4.33
N GLU A 63 3.70 -10.12 -4.84
CA GLU A 63 3.37 -11.28 -4.03
C GLU A 63 4.32 -11.48 -2.86
N ASP A 64 5.60 -11.22 -3.07
CA ASP A 64 6.59 -11.33 -2.02
C ASP A 64 6.35 -10.32 -0.91
N LEU A 65 6.05 -9.07 -1.30
CA LEU A 65 5.72 -8.03 -0.34
C LEU A 65 4.42 -8.34 0.41
N PHE A 66 3.41 -8.82 -0.32
CA PHE A 66 2.15 -9.22 0.30
C PHE A 66 2.36 -10.31 1.35
N GLN A 67 3.11 -11.35 1.01
CA GLN A 67 3.38 -12.45 1.93
C GLN A 67 4.15 -11.96 3.16
N THR A 68 5.13 -11.09 2.95
CA THR A 68 5.92 -10.56 4.07
C THR A 68 5.07 -9.71 5.00
N LEU A 69 4.23 -8.84 4.45
CA LEU A 69 3.34 -8.01 5.25
C LEU A 69 2.33 -8.84 6.02
N HIS A 70 1.79 -9.90 5.37
CA HIS A 70 0.80 -10.76 6.00
C HIS A 70 1.41 -11.61 7.11
N ARG A 71 2.64 -12.08 6.95
CA ARG A 71 3.29 -13.00 7.87
C ARG A 71 4.29 -12.35 8.82
N GLY A 72 4.66 -11.10 8.56
CA GLY A 72 5.75 -10.46 9.28
C GLY A 72 5.44 -10.04 10.70
N GLY A 73 4.16 -9.99 11.09
CA GLY A 73 3.77 -9.60 12.42
C GLY A 73 3.49 -10.79 13.32
N PHE A 74 3.50 -10.54 14.62
CA PHE A 74 3.12 -11.56 15.61
C PHE A 74 1.66 -11.96 15.45
N TYR A 75 0.77 -10.98 15.23
CA TYR A 75 -0.64 -11.20 14.97
C TYR A 75 -0.91 -11.12 13.47
N ARG A 76 -1.62 -12.11 12.94
CA ARG A 76 -1.94 -12.19 11.51
C ARG A 76 -3.42 -12.03 11.30
N GLY A 77 -3.79 -11.29 10.25
CA GLY A 77 -5.17 -11.14 9.85
C GLY A 77 -5.90 -10.03 10.60
N GLY A 78 -7.22 -10.09 10.56
CA GLY A 78 -8.07 -9.04 11.10
C GLY A 78 -8.35 -7.95 10.08
N ALA A 79 -9.50 -7.27 10.25
CA ALA A 79 -10.00 -6.32 9.26
C ALA A 79 -9.04 -5.15 9.02
N ILE A 80 -8.43 -4.62 10.07
CA ILE A 80 -7.54 -3.46 9.96
C ILE A 80 -6.28 -3.83 9.16
N LEU A 81 -5.60 -4.89 9.57
CA LEU A 81 -4.36 -5.32 8.94
C LEU A 81 -4.58 -5.72 7.48
N LEU A 82 -5.60 -6.53 7.21
CA LEU A 82 -5.88 -7.00 5.86
C LEU A 82 -6.31 -5.87 4.93
N SER A 83 -7.05 -4.87 5.44
CA SER A 83 -7.43 -3.72 4.63
C SER A 83 -6.24 -2.84 4.30
N ALA A 84 -5.32 -2.65 5.24
CA ALA A 84 -4.08 -1.91 4.98
C ALA A 84 -3.26 -2.63 3.89
N ILE A 85 -3.07 -3.93 4.02
CA ILE A 85 -2.33 -4.73 3.04
C ILE A 85 -3.01 -4.71 1.69
N ALA A 86 -4.34 -4.85 1.64
CA ALA A 86 -5.09 -4.82 0.39
C ALA A 86 -4.92 -3.49 -0.34
N GLY A 87 -4.98 -2.37 0.39
CA GLY A 87 -4.77 -1.06 -0.21
C GLY A 87 -3.37 -0.89 -0.79
N ILE A 88 -2.37 -1.39 -0.07
CA ILE A 88 -0.98 -1.39 -0.56
C ILE A 88 -0.87 -2.23 -1.82
N GLU A 89 -1.46 -3.44 -1.82
CA GLU A 89 -1.41 -4.32 -2.99
C GLU A 89 -2.09 -3.68 -4.20
N GLN A 90 -3.24 -3.03 -4.02
CA GLN A 90 -3.91 -2.30 -5.10
C GLN A 90 -2.98 -1.26 -5.71
N ALA A 91 -2.30 -0.49 -4.88
CA ALA A 91 -1.37 0.54 -5.36
C ALA A 91 -0.20 -0.08 -6.13
N LEU A 92 0.31 -1.22 -5.67
CA LEU A 92 1.42 -1.90 -6.36
C LEU A 92 0.98 -2.45 -7.72
N TRP A 93 -0.23 -3.01 -7.82
CA TRP A 93 -0.76 -3.45 -9.11
C TRP A 93 -0.97 -2.28 -10.07
N ASP A 94 -1.42 -1.13 -9.55
CA ASP A 94 -1.58 0.09 -10.34
C ASP A 94 -0.23 0.55 -10.89
N ILE A 95 0.82 0.51 -10.07
CA ILE A 95 2.19 0.83 -10.50
C ILE A 95 2.63 -0.13 -11.60
N LYS A 96 2.38 -1.43 -11.42
CA LYS A 96 2.77 -2.42 -12.43
C LYS A 96 2.10 -2.16 -13.76
N GLY A 97 0.78 -1.90 -13.75
CA GLY A 97 0.06 -1.58 -14.97
C GLY A 97 0.63 -0.36 -15.67
N LYS A 98 0.90 0.70 -14.91
CA LYS A 98 1.46 1.93 -15.46
C LYS A 98 2.87 1.74 -16.02
N SER A 99 3.71 0.96 -15.33
CA SER A 99 5.07 0.72 -15.78
C SER A 99 5.12 -0.12 -17.07
N LEU A 100 4.10 -0.95 -17.29
CA LEU A 100 3.98 -1.77 -18.50
C LEU A 100 3.13 -1.12 -19.60
N GLY A 101 2.52 0.05 -19.31
CA GLY A 101 1.67 0.74 -20.26
C GLY A 101 0.32 0.09 -20.48
N VAL A 102 -0.18 -0.67 -19.51
CA VAL A 102 -1.49 -1.36 -19.58
C VAL A 102 -2.35 -0.95 -18.40
N PRO A 103 -3.69 -1.12 -18.52
CA PRO A 103 -4.58 -0.79 -17.40
C PRO A 103 -4.34 -1.64 -16.17
#